data_09fe8faa2df7aad1374d5af319a6e0e5
#
_entry.id   09fe8faa2df7aad1374d5af319a6e0e5
#
_cell.length_a   1.000
_cell.length_b   1.000
_cell.length_c   1.000
_cell.angle_alpha   90.00
_cell.angle_beta   90.00
_cell.angle_gamma   90.00
#
_symmetry.space_group_name_H-M   'P 1'
#
loop_
_entity.id
_entity.type
_entity.pdbx_description
1 polymer ?
#
loop_
_entity_poly.entity_id
_entity_poly.type
_entity_poly.pdbx_seq_one_letter_code
_entity_poly.pdbx_strand_id
1 'polypeptide(L)'
;MWTYRAKVIRVIDGDTVDVDIDLGFGIWQKNERVRIMGIDTPESRTRNKIEKKFGLASKAYLKSLLGKESVLQTTINKKGVDMKGKFGRVLGDFIVDKKKVSKLLCEAGHAVPYFGGSKKALEAKHMANRHKLVDAGMVEGPL
;
A
#
# COMPACT_ATOMS: atom_id res chain seq x y z
N MET A 1 -0.73 -19.15 2.18
CA MET A 1 -1.04 -17.90 1.46
C MET A 1 -1.62 -18.19 0.09
N TRP A 2 -2.65 -17.45 -0.27
CA TRP A 2 -3.31 -17.59 -1.56
C TRP A 2 -2.94 -16.43 -2.46
N THR A 3 -2.77 -16.71 -3.75
CA THR A 3 -2.52 -15.67 -4.76
C THR A 3 -3.66 -15.63 -5.74
N TYR A 4 -4.00 -14.41 -6.15
CA TYR A 4 -5.11 -14.16 -7.08
C TYR A 4 -4.67 -13.13 -8.11
N ARG A 5 -5.20 -13.25 -9.31
CA ARG A 5 -5.11 -12.16 -10.27
C ARG A 5 -6.10 -11.06 -9.85
N ALA A 6 -5.65 -9.84 -9.81
CA ALA A 6 -6.47 -8.70 -9.40
C ALA A 6 -6.45 -7.61 -10.47
N LYS A 7 -7.62 -7.11 -10.79
CA LYS A 7 -7.80 -5.95 -11.67
C LYS A 7 -7.80 -4.71 -10.80
N VAL A 8 -6.89 -3.79 -11.05
CA VAL A 8 -6.78 -2.56 -10.27
C VAL A 8 -7.86 -1.58 -10.74
N ILE A 9 -8.77 -1.24 -9.85
CA ILE A 9 -9.85 -0.30 -10.13
C ILE A 9 -9.41 1.11 -9.78
N ARG A 10 -8.86 1.29 -8.57
CA ARG A 10 -8.47 2.60 -8.08
C ARG A 10 -7.46 2.48 -6.94
N VAL A 11 -6.41 3.28 -7.00
CA VAL A 11 -5.47 3.42 -5.88
C VAL A 11 -6.00 4.55 -5.00
N ILE A 12 -6.21 4.26 -3.72
CA ILE A 12 -6.76 5.21 -2.74
C ILE A 12 -5.65 5.98 -2.04
N ASP A 13 -4.68 5.25 -1.48
CA ASP A 13 -3.49 5.76 -0.81
C ASP A 13 -2.30 4.87 -1.19
N GLY A 14 -1.11 5.21 -0.73
CA GLY A 14 0.07 4.38 -0.95
C GLY A 14 -0.02 2.97 -0.37
N ASP A 15 -0.98 2.72 0.51
CA ASP A 15 -1.17 1.42 1.17
C ASP A 15 -2.58 0.82 0.99
N THR A 16 -3.42 1.43 0.16
CA THR A 16 -4.83 1.02 0.00
C THR A 16 -5.26 1.08 -1.46
N VAL A 17 -5.81 -0.03 -1.96
CA VAL A 17 -6.19 -0.19 -3.36
C VAL A 17 -7.55 -0.87 -3.46
N ASP A 18 -8.41 -0.36 -4.33
CA ASP A 18 -9.66 -1.05 -4.69
C ASP A 18 -9.42 -1.91 -5.93
N VAL A 19 -9.79 -3.16 -5.86
CA VAL A 19 -9.56 -4.16 -6.91
C VAL A 19 -10.78 -5.04 -7.14
N ASP A 20 -10.82 -5.67 -8.32
CA ASP A 20 -11.67 -6.83 -8.59
C ASP A 20 -10.78 -8.06 -8.52
N ILE A 21 -11.16 -9.05 -7.72
CA ILE A 21 -10.38 -10.26 -7.50
C ILE A 21 -10.94 -11.40 -8.34
N ASP A 22 -10.09 -12.02 -9.16
CA ASP A 22 -10.44 -13.19 -9.96
C ASP A 22 -10.33 -14.44 -9.09
N LEU A 23 -11.48 -15.06 -8.81
CA LEU A 23 -11.55 -16.29 -8.01
C LEU A 23 -11.46 -17.55 -8.87
N GLY A 24 -11.30 -17.41 -10.18
CA GLY A 24 -11.36 -18.53 -11.11
C GLY A 24 -12.78 -18.90 -11.48
N PHE A 25 -12.92 -19.78 -12.49
CA PHE A 25 -14.24 -20.24 -13.00
C PHE A 25 -15.15 -19.11 -13.49
N GLY A 26 -14.58 -17.96 -13.88
CA GLY A 26 -15.36 -16.80 -14.29
C GLY A 26 -16.02 -16.05 -13.13
N ILE A 27 -15.62 -16.34 -11.90
CA ILE A 27 -16.17 -15.71 -10.70
C ILE A 27 -15.24 -14.59 -10.26
N TRP A 28 -15.80 -13.39 -10.11
CA TRP A 28 -15.08 -12.21 -9.66
C TRP A 28 -15.68 -11.66 -8.38
N GLN A 29 -14.82 -11.32 -7.44
CA GLN A 29 -15.21 -10.56 -6.26
C GLN A 29 -14.93 -9.09 -6.54
N LYS A 30 -16.01 -8.32 -6.74
CA LYS A 30 -15.92 -6.93 -7.21
C LYS A 30 -15.71 -5.93 -6.08
N ASN A 31 -14.98 -4.86 -6.39
CA ASN A 31 -14.81 -3.69 -5.53
C ASN A 31 -14.32 -4.04 -4.11
N GLU A 32 -13.32 -4.90 -4.03
CA GLU A 32 -12.70 -5.22 -2.75
C GLU A 32 -11.60 -4.21 -2.42
N ARG A 33 -11.66 -3.66 -1.22
CA ARG A 33 -10.61 -2.77 -0.73
C ARG A 33 -9.52 -3.58 -0.08
N VAL A 34 -8.31 -3.44 -0.61
CA VAL A 34 -7.12 -4.13 -0.10
C VAL A 34 -6.25 -3.15 0.67
N ARG A 35 -5.93 -3.50 1.93
CA ARG A 35 -4.94 -2.81 2.74
C ARG A 35 -3.63 -3.59 2.64
N ILE A 36 -2.58 -2.95 2.17
CA ILE A 36 -1.26 -3.58 2.08
C ILE A 36 -0.70 -3.73 3.50
N MET A 37 -0.34 -4.97 3.84
CA MET A 37 0.10 -5.34 5.17
C MET A 37 1.56 -4.97 5.43
N GLY A 38 1.83 -4.69 6.69
CA GLY A 38 3.19 -4.50 7.20
C GLY A 38 3.81 -3.14 6.90
N ILE A 39 3.05 -2.21 6.37
CA ILE A 39 3.53 -0.84 6.08
C ILE A 39 2.53 0.21 6.52
N ASP A 40 3.04 1.43 6.64
CA ASP A 40 2.24 2.63 6.78
C ASP A 40 2.76 3.69 5.80
N THR A 41 1.86 4.41 5.17
CA THR A 41 2.20 5.47 4.22
C THR A 41 1.61 6.80 4.68
N PRO A 42 2.20 7.94 4.24
CA PRO A 42 1.57 9.24 4.49
C PRO A 42 0.18 9.29 3.86
N GLU A 43 -0.74 9.98 4.50
CA GLU A 43 -2.10 10.13 4.00
C GLU A 43 -2.15 11.10 2.82
N SER A 44 -2.88 10.72 1.77
CA SER A 44 -3.11 11.58 0.61
C SER A 44 -4.36 12.45 0.75
N ARG A 45 -5.26 12.08 1.67
CA ARG A 45 -6.51 12.80 1.94
C ARG A 45 -6.48 13.43 3.31
N THR A 46 -5.61 14.40 3.51
CA THR A 46 -5.45 15.10 4.77
C THR A 46 -5.48 16.59 4.54
N ARG A 47 -5.85 17.36 5.56
CA ARG A 47 -5.80 18.82 5.55
C ARG A 47 -4.36 19.32 5.72
N ASN A 48 -3.47 18.51 6.25
CA ASN A 48 -2.05 18.82 6.35
C ASN A 48 -1.43 18.81 4.96
N LYS A 49 -1.15 19.98 4.41
CA LYS A 49 -0.64 20.12 3.04
C LYS A 49 0.72 19.49 2.82
N ILE A 50 1.57 19.47 3.85
CA ILE A 50 2.90 18.85 3.76
C ILE A 50 2.76 17.33 3.71
N GLU A 51 2.03 16.73 4.65
CA GLU A 51 1.78 15.29 4.64
C GLU A 51 1.10 14.83 3.35
N LYS A 52 0.11 15.59 2.88
CA LYS A 52 -0.63 15.31 1.65
C LYS A 52 0.31 15.19 0.43
N LYS A 53 1.29 16.05 0.34
CA LYS A 53 2.28 16.03 -0.73
C LYS A 53 3.04 14.70 -0.79
N PHE A 54 3.49 14.20 0.36
CA PHE A 54 4.16 12.92 0.48
C PHE A 54 3.20 11.74 0.28
N GLY A 55 1.96 11.88 0.76
CA GLY A 55 0.91 10.90 0.54
C GLY A 55 0.56 10.74 -0.94
N LEU A 56 0.45 11.84 -1.67
CA LEU A 56 0.20 11.82 -3.11
C LEU A 56 1.37 11.18 -3.87
N ALA A 57 2.61 11.44 -3.43
CA ALA A 57 3.79 10.83 -4.03
C ALA A 57 3.80 9.31 -3.83
N SER A 58 3.48 8.83 -2.62
CA SER A 58 3.38 7.39 -2.32
C SER A 58 2.28 6.73 -3.17
N LYS A 59 1.14 7.39 -3.27
CA LYS A 59 0.01 6.92 -4.08
C LYS A 59 0.40 6.79 -5.56
N ALA A 60 1.06 7.81 -6.11
CA ALA A 60 1.52 7.80 -7.50
C ALA A 60 2.53 6.69 -7.76
N TYR A 61 3.45 6.47 -6.83
CA TYR A 61 4.44 5.40 -6.92
C TYR A 61 3.78 4.02 -6.93
N LEU A 62 2.86 3.77 -6.01
CA LEU A 62 2.10 2.53 -5.97
C LEU A 62 1.35 2.29 -7.28
N LYS A 63 0.68 3.32 -7.79
CA LYS A 63 -0.04 3.23 -9.06
C LYS A 63 0.89 2.84 -10.21
N SER A 64 2.10 3.38 -10.24
CA SER A 64 3.09 3.06 -11.27
C SER A 64 3.57 1.60 -11.19
N LEU A 65 3.63 1.03 -9.98
CA LEU A 65 4.04 -0.35 -9.78
C LEU A 65 2.96 -1.35 -10.19
N LEU A 66 1.70 -1.06 -9.89
CA LEU A 66 0.60 -2.02 -10.06
C LEU A 66 0.11 -2.15 -11.50
N GLY A 67 0.06 -1.06 -12.26
CA GLY A 67 -0.54 -1.07 -13.57
C GLY A 67 -2.04 -1.38 -13.52
N LYS A 68 -2.57 -2.01 -14.58
CA LYS A 68 -4.00 -2.37 -14.69
C LYS A 68 -4.34 -3.69 -14.00
N GLU A 69 -3.39 -4.61 -13.97
CA GLU A 69 -3.54 -5.92 -13.33
C GLU A 69 -2.28 -6.23 -12.52
N SER A 70 -2.47 -6.89 -11.41
CA SER A 70 -1.39 -7.34 -10.55
C SER A 70 -1.76 -8.65 -9.86
N VAL A 71 -0.75 -9.31 -9.30
CA VAL A 71 -0.97 -10.49 -8.47
C VAL A 71 -1.15 -10.06 -7.04
N LEU A 72 -2.31 -10.40 -6.46
CA LEU A 72 -2.61 -10.17 -5.05
C LEU A 72 -2.26 -11.44 -4.26
N GLN A 73 -1.46 -11.29 -3.22
CA GLN A 73 -1.18 -12.35 -2.27
C GLN A 73 -1.86 -12.01 -0.95
N THR A 74 -2.86 -12.79 -0.56
CA THR A 74 -3.62 -12.51 0.66
C THR A 74 -2.93 -13.07 1.89
N THR A 75 -3.16 -12.43 3.02
CA THR A 75 -2.76 -12.93 4.33
C THR A 75 -3.84 -13.88 4.82
N ILE A 76 -3.47 -15.07 5.27
CA ILE A 76 -4.40 -16.04 5.81
C ILE A 76 -4.27 -16.15 7.33
N ASN A 77 -5.37 -16.46 8.01
CA ASN A 77 -5.36 -16.67 9.45
C ASN A 77 -4.95 -18.12 9.80
N LYS A 78 -4.92 -18.45 11.10
CA LYS A 78 -4.54 -19.78 11.56
C LYS A 78 -5.46 -20.91 11.06
N LYS A 79 -6.66 -20.57 10.61
CA LYS A 79 -7.64 -21.52 10.05
C LYS A 79 -7.48 -21.67 8.53
N GLY A 80 -6.53 -20.98 7.90
CA GLY A 80 -6.30 -21.03 6.46
C GLY A 80 -7.30 -20.21 5.65
N VAL A 81 -7.96 -19.24 6.26
CA VAL A 81 -8.94 -18.35 5.60
C VAL A 81 -8.31 -16.98 5.34
N ASP A 82 -8.59 -16.40 4.19
CA ASP A 82 -8.14 -15.07 3.85
C ASP A 82 -8.61 -14.04 4.87
N MET A 83 -7.67 -13.22 5.36
CA MET A 83 -7.96 -12.25 6.40
C MET A 83 -8.60 -10.98 5.85
N LYS A 84 -9.58 -10.49 6.59
CA LYS A 84 -10.10 -9.13 6.43
C LYS A 84 -9.79 -8.34 7.70
N GLY A 85 -9.33 -7.11 7.52
CA GLY A 85 -9.02 -6.23 8.62
C GLY A 85 -10.23 -5.43 9.09
N LYS A 86 -9.96 -4.37 9.84
CA LYS A 86 -10.98 -3.40 10.23
C LYS A 86 -11.69 -2.87 8.99
N PHE A 87 -12.97 -2.59 9.10
CA PHE A 87 -13.79 -2.05 8.01
C PHE A 87 -13.93 -2.99 6.80
N GLY A 88 -13.73 -4.29 6.98
CA GLY A 88 -13.92 -5.29 5.92
C GLY A 88 -12.90 -5.24 4.80
N ARG A 89 -11.73 -4.63 5.02
CA ARG A 89 -10.65 -4.60 4.03
C ARG A 89 -9.96 -5.94 3.95
N VAL A 90 -9.67 -6.38 2.72
CA VAL A 90 -8.82 -7.54 2.50
C VAL A 90 -7.37 -7.17 2.87
N LEU A 91 -6.71 -8.02 3.61
CA LEU A 91 -5.32 -7.82 4.02
C LEU A 91 -4.39 -8.64 3.13
N GLY A 92 -3.39 -7.99 2.55
CA GLY A 92 -2.47 -8.68 1.66
C GLY A 92 -1.35 -7.80 1.15
N ASP A 93 -0.71 -8.28 0.10
CA ASP A 93 0.34 -7.57 -0.60
C ASP A 93 0.20 -7.84 -2.10
N PHE A 94 0.84 -7.04 -2.92
CA PHE A 94 0.90 -7.28 -4.35
C PHE A 94 2.30 -7.74 -4.73
N ILE A 95 2.38 -8.62 -5.73
CA ILE A 95 3.64 -9.13 -6.25
C ILE A 95 3.85 -8.56 -7.65
N VAL A 96 4.94 -7.83 -7.82
CA VAL A 96 5.33 -7.23 -9.10
C VAL A 96 6.77 -7.63 -9.38
N ASP A 97 7.02 -8.27 -10.52
CA ASP A 97 8.35 -8.77 -10.91
C ASP A 97 9.01 -9.60 -9.80
N LYS A 98 8.24 -10.50 -9.19
CA LYS A 98 8.65 -11.40 -8.10
C LYS A 98 8.98 -10.68 -6.79
N LYS A 99 8.66 -9.40 -6.67
CA LYS A 99 8.92 -8.59 -5.46
C LYS A 99 7.63 -8.12 -4.82
N LYS A 100 7.62 -8.07 -3.50
CA LYS A 100 6.48 -7.53 -2.76
C LYS A 100 6.46 -6.00 -2.88
N VAL A 101 5.31 -5.46 -3.22
CA VAL A 101 5.11 -4.02 -3.36
C VAL A 101 5.38 -3.28 -2.04
N SER A 102 5.02 -3.88 -0.90
CA SER A 102 5.32 -3.31 0.42
C SER A 102 6.82 -3.05 0.59
N LYS A 103 7.64 -3.99 0.17
CA LYS A 103 9.10 -3.86 0.20
C LYS A 103 9.59 -2.75 -0.73
N LEU A 104 9.06 -2.70 -1.95
CA LEU A 104 9.45 -1.69 -2.93
C LEU A 104 9.10 -0.28 -2.45
N LEU A 105 7.95 -0.11 -1.83
CA LEU A 105 7.54 1.17 -1.26
C LEU A 105 8.47 1.62 -0.14
N CYS A 106 8.84 0.71 0.75
CA CYS A 106 9.77 1.02 1.84
C CYS A 106 11.17 1.37 1.33
N GLU A 107 11.68 0.62 0.38
CA GLU A 107 13.00 0.88 -0.23
C GLU A 107 13.05 2.24 -0.93
N ALA A 108 11.95 2.66 -1.55
CA ALA A 108 11.85 3.94 -2.24
C ALA A 108 11.61 5.13 -1.30
N GLY A 109 11.37 4.89 -0.01
CA GLY A 109 11.08 5.94 0.95
C GLY A 109 9.62 6.42 0.95
N HIS A 110 8.72 5.67 0.32
CA HIS A 110 7.29 5.99 0.26
C HIS A 110 6.46 5.34 1.34
N ALA A 111 7.03 4.42 2.10
CA ALA A 111 6.36 3.74 3.21
C ALA A 111 7.36 3.47 4.33
N VAL A 112 6.84 3.20 5.51
CA VAL A 112 7.62 2.71 6.65
C VAL A 112 7.10 1.36 7.08
N PRO A 113 7.97 0.43 7.53
CA PRO A 113 7.50 -0.83 8.10
C PRO A 113 6.63 -0.55 9.33
N TYR A 114 5.50 -1.24 9.42
CA TYR A 114 4.58 -1.07 10.53
C TYR A 114 3.94 -2.39 10.91
N PHE A 115 4.21 -2.85 12.13
CA PHE A 115 3.66 -4.08 12.70
C PHE A 115 3.01 -3.82 14.06
N GLY A 116 2.50 -2.61 14.24
CA GLY A 116 2.10 -2.09 15.54
C GLY A 116 3.22 -1.29 16.16
N GLY A 117 2.96 -0.65 17.27
CA GLY A 117 3.96 0.15 17.95
C GLY A 117 3.51 1.59 18.16
N SER A 118 4.41 2.44 18.64
CA SER A 118 4.07 3.80 19.00
C SER A 118 3.98 4.72 17.78
N LYS A 119 3.04 5.64 17.82
CA LYS A 119 2.91 6.73 16.85
C LYS A 119 4.18 7.55 16.73
N LYS A 120 4.86 7.78 17.85
CA LYS A 120 6.08 8.59 17.91
C LYS A 120 7.22 7.99 17.08
N ALA A 121 7.42 6.69 17.21
CA ALA A 121 8.44 5.98 16.42
C ALA A 121 8.08 6.00 14.93
N LEU A 122 6.79 5.85 14.61
CA LEU A 122 6.30 5.89 13.25
C LEU A 122 6.51 7.26 12.61
N GLU A 123 6.18 8.33 13.33
CA GLU A 123 6.39 9.71 12.89
C GLU A 123 7.86 10.01 12.58
N ALA A 124 8.78 9.55 13.44
CA ALA A 124 10.22 9.73 13.23
C ALA A 124 10.68 9.06 11.93
N LYS A 125 10.19 7.86 11.63
CA LYS A 125 10.49 7.14 10.39
C LYS A 125 9.94 7.86 9.17
N HIS A 126 8.72 8.38 9.26
CA HIS A 126 8.14 9.19 8.17
C HIS A 126 8.93 10.46 7.92
N MET A 127 9.38 11.13 8.97
CA MET A 127 10.21 12.33 8.81
C MET A 127 11.54 12.01 8.13
N ALA A 128 12.18 10.89 8.48
CA ALA A 128 13.41 10.45 7.81
C ALA A 128 13.15 10.22 6.31
N ASN A 129 12.03 9.60 5.95
CA ASN A 129 11.64 9.41 4.55
C ASN A 129 11.41 10.74 3.82
N ARG A 130 10.81 11.73 4.48
CA ARG A 130 10.60 13.06 3.89
C ARG A 130 11.94 13.70 3.53
N HIS A 131 12.91 13.66 4.42
CA HIS A 131 14.25 14.16 4.14
C HIS A 131 14.88 13.46 2.94
N LYS A 132 14.79 12.14 2.90
CA LYS A 132 15.32 11.33 1.81
C LYS A 132 14.69 11.70 0.46
N LEU A 133 13.38 11.86 0.41
CA LEU A 133 12.64 12.17 -0.83
C LEU A 133 12.91 13.59 -1.33
N VAL A 134 12.99 14.55 -0.43
CA VAL A 134 13.30 15.95 -0.78
C VAL A 134 14.74 16.06 -1.24
N ASP A 135 15.70 15.45 -0.52
CA ASP A 135 17.13 15.46 -0.89
C ASP A 135 17.37 14.80 -2.24
N ALA A 136 16.61 13.77 -2.58
CA ALA A 136 16.70 13.10 -3.88
C ALA A 136 15.96 13.82 -5.01
N GLY A 137 15.28 14.93 -4.71
CA GLY A 137 14.50 15.69 -5.71
C GLY A 137 13.21 15.00 -6.14
N MET A 138 12.75 13.98 -5.41
CA MET A 138 11.54 13.23 -5.75
C MET A 138 10.26 13.93 -5.30
N VAL A 139 10.35 14.75 -4.27
CA VAL A 139 9.24 15.55 -3.73
C VAL A 139 9.78 16.94 -3.42
N GLU A 140 9.03 17.97 -3.77
CA GLU A 140 9.39 19.33 -3.42
C GLU A 140 9.26 19.60 -1.93
N GLY A 141 10.21 20.39 -1.36
CA GLY A 141 10.09 20.91 -0.01
C GLY A 141 8.95 21.94 0.10
N PRO A 142 8.61 22.37 1.33
CA PRO A 142 9.27 22.03 2.61
C PRO A 142 8.86 20.67 3.17
N LEU A 143 9.62 20.27 4.16
CA LEU A 143 9.40 19.01 4.90
C LEU A 143 8.20 19.09 5.84
#